data_59ca5a86bbc1eb453718e20b4f85313b
#
_entry.id   59ca5a86bbc1eb453718e20b4f85313b
#
_cell.length_a   1.000
_cell.length_b   1.000
_cell.length_c   1.000
_cell.angle_alpha   90.00
_cell.angle_beta   90.00
_cell.angle_gamma   90.00
#
_symmetry.space_group_name_H-M   'P 1'
#
loop_
_entity.id
_entity.type
_entity.pdbx_description
1 polymer ?
#
loop_
_entity_poly.entity_id
_entity_poly.type
_entity_poly.pdbx_seq_one_letter_code
_entity_poly.pdbx_strand_id
1 'polypeptide(L)'
;IKNFYGCTMDLDPLQKSTRIRVDGILGINYLSFCPFLLSVRDATLQFLERSRFPLKDMKPLDVERHDSGILYIRCVRDGAPFLLALDSGSTLSLAPVEQWPADPDGSHVKVMASDINGSSGSHSVMKLGVPSTLHMGPDFQMEGLSFVVTGTGGRHQIGVDTLRHFDIIVDAPQGEVYALPLHSTTEDSEKTTDAPPLKRES
;
A
#
# COMPACT_ATOMS: atom_id res chain seq x y z
N ILE A 1 -24.59 14.20 6.06
CA ILE A 1 -24.12 12.90 6.61
C ILE A 1 -24.91 12.68 7.88
N LYS A 2 -25.82 11.70 7.89
CA LYS A 2 -26.58 11.31 9.09
C LYS A 2 -25.86 10.13 9.74
N ASN A 3 -25.65 10.19 11.06
CA ASN A 3 -25.10 9.11 11.88
C ASN A 3 -23.63 8.74 11.58
N PHE A 4 -22.74 9.70 11.65
CA PHE A 4 -21.32 9.44 11.72
C PHE A 4 -20.94 9.05 13.15
N TYR A 5 -20.31 7.89 13.32
CA TYR A 5 -19.77 7.44 14.59
C TYR A 5 -18.27 7.66 14.60
N GLY A 6 -17.80 8.49 15.51
CA GLY A 6 -16.39 8.68 15.83
C GLY A 6 -16.07 8.09 17.21
N CYS A 7 -14.83 7.76 17.43
CA CYS A 7 -14.31 7.43 18.76
C CYS A 7 -13.23 8.42 19.16
N THR A 8 -13.12 8.68 20.45
CA THR A 8 -12.02 9.45 21.00
C THR A 8 -10.87 8.49 21.30
N MET A 9 -9.65 8.85 20.88
CA MET A 9 -8.46 8.07 21.18
C MET A 9 -7.29 9.00 21.52
N ASP A 10 -6.34 8.49 22.30
CA ASP A 10 -5.08 9.17 22.57
C ASP A 10 -4.16 9.04 21.35
N LEU A 11 -3.81 10.17 20.73
CA LEU A 11 -2.92 10.24 19.57
C LEU A 11 -1.48 10.59 19.95
N ASP A 12 -1.17 10.83 21.21
CA ASP A 12 0.17 11.17 21.68
C ASP A 12 1.24 10.13 21.28
N PRO A 13 1.00 8.81 21.37
CA PRO A 13 1.97 7.81 20.94
C PRO A 13 2.28 7.93 19.44
N LEU A 14 1.26 8.20 18.62
CA LEU A 14 1.42 8.39 17.17
C LEU A 14 2.20 9.66 16.86
N GLN A 15 1.88 10.77 17.52
CA GLN A 15 2.57 12.04 17.35
C GLN A 15 4.04 11.94 17.77
N LYS A 16 4.34 11.25 18.87
CA LYS A 16 5.72 11.01 19.33
C LYS A 16 6.52 10.17 18.35
N SER A 17 5.91 9.13 17.77
CA SER A 17 6.58 8.23 16.82
C SER A 17 6.83 8.88 15.46
N THR A 18 5.87 9.66 14.98
CA THR A 18 5.93 10.29 13.65
C THR A 18 6.57 11.67 13.68
N ARG A 19 6.65 12.32 14.87
CA ARG A 19 7.02 13.73 15.04
C ARG A 19 6.14 14.70 14.24
N ILE A 20 4.95 14.28 13.89
CA ILE A 20 3.96 15.08 13.16
C ILE A 20 2.76 15.28 14.09
N ARG A 21 2.23 16.50 14.10
CA ARG A 21 0.98 16.76 14.79
C ARG A 21 -0.16 16.05 14.07
N VAL A 22 -0.86 15.17 14.76
CA VAL A 22 -2.02 14.44 14.26
C VAL A 22 -3.21 14.82 15.12
N ASP A 23 -4.20 15.47 14.53
CA ASP A 23 -5.41 15.91 15.23
C ASP A 23 -6.55 14.88 15.14
N GLY A 24 -6.42 13.89 14.26
CA GLY A 24 -7.42 12.82 14.10
C GLY A 24 -7.04 11.81 13.03
N ILE A 25 -7.77 10.71 13.00
CA ILE A 25 -7.65 9.67 11.96
C ILE A 25 -8.98 9.57 11.24
N LEU A 26 -8.97 9.70 9.92
CA LEU A 26 -10.13 9.53 9.07
C LEU A 26 -10.22 8.07 8.64
N GLY A 27 -11.14 7.33 9.23
CA GLY A 27 -11.30 5.91 8.96
C GLY A 27 -12.14 5.60 7.72
N ILE A 28 -12.08 4.35 7.28
CA ILE A 28 -12.85 3.84 6.12
C ILE A 28 -14.38 4.00 6.33
N ASN A 29 -14.86 3.98 7.56
CA ASN A 29 -16.25 4.22 7.90
C ASN A 29 -16.76 5.60 7.42
N TYR A 30 -15.87 6.60 7.38
CA TYR A 30 -16.17 7.90 6.77
C TYR A 30 -15.94 7.89 5.27
N LEU A 31 -14.79 7.39 4.83
CA LEU A 31 -14.41 7.41 3.42
C LEU A 31 -15.34 6.56 2.54
N SER A 32 -16.02 5.56 3.13
CA SER A 32 -16.93 4.66 2.41
C SER A 32 -18.26 5.28 1.94
N PHE A 33 -18.52 6.55 2.24
CA PHE A 33 -19.76 7.20 1.77
C PHE A 33 -19.78 7.51 0.28
N CYS A 34 -18.62 7.69 -0.33
CA CYS A 34 -18.49 7.92 -1.76
C CYS A 34 -17.17 7.37 -2.28
N PRO A 35 -17.08 7.12 -3.57
CA PRO A 35 -15.82 6.70 -4.17
C PRO A 35 -14.74 7.75 -3.99
N PHE A 36 -13.49 7.29 -3.85
CA PHE A 36 -12.34 8.18 -3.76
C PHE A 36 -11.12 7.61 -4.46
N LEU A 37 -10.30 8.52 -4.96
CA LEU A 37 -8.93 8.26 -5.43
C LEU A 37 -7.96 8.55 -4.29
N LEU A 38 -7.06 7.64 -4.02
CA LEU A 38 -5.93 7.83 -3.12
C LEU A 38 -4.63 7.66 -3.92
N SER A 39 -3.84 8.72 -3.99
CA SER A 39 -2.46 8.70 -4.45
C SER A 39 -1.54 8.96 -3.26
N VAL A 40 -0.89 7.92 -2.80
CA VAL A 40 0.08 8.02 -1.69
C VAL A 40 1.31 8.80 -2.16
N ARG A 41 1.74 8.58 -3.39
CA ARG A 41 2.89 9.27 -3.99
C ARG A 41 2.70 10.78 -4.03
N ASP A 42 1.51 11.21 -4.46
CA ASP A 42 1.20 12.64 -4.63
C ASP A 42 0.55 13.24 -3.38
N ALA A 43 0.45 12.45 -2.29
CA ALA A 43 -0.17 12.81 -1.02
C ALA A 43 -1.59 13.40 -1.21
N THR A 44 -2.38 12.82 -2.12
CA THR A 44 -3.72 13.30 -2.46
C THR A 44 -4.80 12.27 -2.15
N LEU A 45 -5.93 12.76 -1.67
CA LEU A 45 -7.18 12.04 -1.55
C LEU A 45 -8.26 12.88 -2.20
N GLN A 46 -8.91 12.34 -3.22
CA GLN A 46 -9.93 13.03 -3.99
C GLN A 46 -11.21 12.22 -4.01
N PHE A 47 -12.32 12.79 -3.55
CA PHE A 47 -13.64 12.18 -3.73
C PHE A 47 -14.08 12.27 -5.20
N LEU A 48 -14.63 11.19 -5.69
CA LEU A 48 -14.99 11.05 -7.11
C LEU A 48 -16.48 10.79 -7.29
N GLU A 49 -17.01 11.29 -8.41
CA GLU A 49 -18.24 10.76 -8.96
C GLU A 49 -17.92 9.55 -9.83
N ARG A 50 -18.72 8.48 -9.73
CA ARG A 50 -18.46 7.22 -10.47
C ARG A 50 -18.41 7.45 -12.00
N SER A 51 -19.16 8.41 -12.51
CA SER A 51 -19.13 8.84 -13.93
C SER A 51 -17.78 9.40 -14.39
N ARG A 52 -16.92 9.77 -13.44
CA ARG A 52 -15.58 10.34 -13.71
C ARG A 52 -14.45 9.35 -13.53
N PHE A 53 -14.75 8.06 -13.36
CA PHE A 53 -13.69 7.06 -13.25
C PHE A 53 -12.91 6.95 -14.56
N PRO A 54 -11.58 6.88 -14.51
CA PRO A 54 -10.74 6.68 -15.69
C PRO A 54 -10.73 5.19 -16.10
N LEU A 55 -11.90 4.67 -16.49
CA LEU A 55 -12.15 3.23 -16.70
C LEU A 55 -11.15 2.54 -17.63
N LYS A 56 -10.57 3.30 -18.57
CA LYS A 56 -9.67 2.74 -19.59
C LYS A 56 -8.36 2.21 -19.01
N ASP A 57 -7.88 2.87 -17.93
CA ASP A 57 -6.56 2.58 -17.36
C ASP A 57 -6.65 1.85 -16.02
N MET A 58 -7.89 1.63 -15.53
CA MET A 58 -8.16 0.97 -14.27
C MET A 58 -8.03 -0.54 -14.40
N LYS A 59 -7.39 -1.14 -13.39
CA LYS A 59 -7.28 -2.59 -13.23
C LYS A 59 -8.06 -3.01 -11.99
N PRO A 60 -9.11 -3.82 -12.13
CA PRO A 60 -9.87 -4.28 -10.96
C PRO A 60 -8.99 -5.14 -10.06
N LEU A 61 -9.07 -4.89 -8.76
CA LEU A 61 -8.47 -5.74 -7.75
C LEU A 61 -9.50 -6.76 -7.26
N ASP A 62 -9.03 -7.95 -6.88
CA ASP A 62 -9.89 -8.96 -6.24
C ASP A 62 -10.05 -8.61 -4.76
N VAL A 63 -11.24 -8.14 -4.38
CA VAL A 63 -11.49 -7.54 -3.07
C VAL A 63 -12.53 -8.33 -2.29
N GLU A 64 -12.24 -8.55 -1.01
CA GLU A 64 -13.16 -9.08 -0.03
C GLU A 64 -13.44 -8.02 1.04
N ARG A 65 -14.71 -7.73 1.30
CA ARG A 65 -15.11 -6.81 2.35
C ARG A 65 -15.43 -7.56 3.63
N HIS A 66 -14.73 -7.23 4.69
CA HIS A 66 -15.02 -7.74 6.01
C HIS A 66 -16.21 -6.99 6.65
N ASP A 67 -16.91 -7.62 7.61
CA ASP A 67 -18.04 -7.03 8.33
C ASP A 67 -17.69 -5.73 9.08
N SER A 68 -16.43 -5.56 9.48
CA SER A 68 -15.90 -4.32 10.06
C SER A 68 -15.77 -3.16 9.07
N GLY A 69 -16.03 -3.40 7.77
CA GLY A 69 -15.83 -2.44 6.69
C GLY A 69 -14.40 -2.40 6.12
N ILE A 70 -13.45 -3.13 6.70
CA ILE A 70 -12.10 -3.25 6.16
C ILE A 70 -12.16 -3.96 4.81
N LEU A 71 -11.41 -3.41 3.84
CA LEU A 71 -11.24 -4.00 2.53
C LEU A 71 -9.96 -4.82 2.51
N TYR A 72 -10.09 -6.08 2.14
CA TYR A 72 -8.98 -7.00 1.92
C TYR A 72 -8.80 -7.23 0.44
N ILE A 73 -7.57 -7.13 -0.05
CA ILE A 73 -7.22 -7.56 -1.40
C ILE A 73 -6.84 -9.03 -1.33
N ARG A 74 -7.50 -9.85 -2.15
CA ARG A 74 -7.12 -11.23 -2.35
C ARG A 74 -5.91 -11.28 -3.26
N CYS A 75 -4.80 -11.69 -2.72
CA CYS A 75 -3.53 -11.76 -3.41
C CYS A 75 -3.15 -13.21 -3.68
N VAL A 76 -2.40 -13.44 -4.74
CA VAL A 76 -1.79 -14.73 -5.03
C VAL A 76 -0.29 -14.52 -5.21
N ARG A 77 0.51 -15.32 -4.48
CA ARG A 77 1.95 -15.37 -4.61
C ARG A 77 2.38 -16.83 -4.74
N ASP A 78 3.15 -17.14 -5.77
CA ASP A 78 3.65 -18.50 -6.03
C ASP A 78 2.53 -19.57 -6.01
N GLY A 79 1.34 -19.19 -6.48
CA GLY A 79 0.15 -20.03 -6.50
C GLY A 79 -0.61 -20.12 -5.16
N ALA A 80 -0.10 -19.55 -4.08
CA ALA A 80 -0.75 -19.55 -2.77
C ALA A 80 -1.60 -18.26 -2.58
N PRO A 81 -2.93 -18.40 -2.35
CA PRO A 81 -3.79 -17.25 -2.08
C PRO A 81 -3.66 -16.77 -0.62
N PHE A 82 -3.75 -15.47 -0.41
CA PHE A 82 -3.84 -14.84 0.90
C PHE A 82 -4.52 -13.48 0.84
N LEU A 83 -4.91 -12.94 1.99
CA LEU A 83 -5.60 -11.67 2.09
C LEU A 83 -4.69 -10.61 2.69
N LEU A 84 -4.68 -9.41 2.10
CA LEU A 84 -3.98 -8.25 2.63
C LEU A 84 -4.96 -7.10 2.84
N ALA A 85 -5.06 -6.60 4.07
CA ALA A 85 -5.86 -5.42 4.36
C ALA A 85 -5.27 -4.19 3.67
N LEU A 86 -6.10 -3.34 3.09
CA LEU A 86 -5.69 -2.01 2.65
C LEU A 86 -5.53 -1.10 3.87
N ASP A 87 -4.30 -0.68 4.18
CA ASP A 87 -3.99 0.15 5.34
C ASP A 87 -3.02 1.28 5.00
N SER A 88 -3.58 2.41 4.53
CA SER A 88 -2.81 3.64 4.30
C SER A 88 -2.28 4.30 5.59
N GLY A 89 -2.69 3.83 6.74
CA GLY A 89 -2.16 4.25 8.05
C GLY A 89 -0.88 3.50 8.45
N SER A 90 -0.53 2.43 7.75
CA SER A 90 0.70 1.69 7.96
C SER A 90 1.80 2.16 7.02
N THR A 91 2.99 2.41 7.55
CA THR A 91 4.17 2.75 6.73
C THR A 91 4.73 1.55 5.98
N LEU A 92 4.51 0.34 6.51
CA LEU A 92 5.08 -0.91 5.99
C LEU A 92 3.99 -1.92 5.66
N SER A 93 4.21 -2.66 4.61
CA SER A 93 3.43 -3.84 4.26
C SER A 93 3.88 -5.02 5.11
N LEU A 94 2.90 -5.73 5.68
CA LEU A 94 3.13 -6.83 6.61
C LEU A 94 2.50 -8.11 6.08
N ALA A 95 3.21 -9.24 6.25
CA ALA A 95 2.66 -10.56 5.97
C ALA A 95 3.08 -11.54 7.09
N PRO A 96 2.16 -12.37 7.60
CA PRO A 96 2.49 -13.34 8.62
C PRO A 96 3.37 -14.47 8.06
N VAL A 97 4.17 -15.07 8.94
CA VAL A 97 5.18 -16.07 8.55
C VAL A 97 4.59 -17.29 7.85
N GLU A 98 3.36 -17.68 8.19
CA GLU A 98 2.67 -18.81 7.57
C GLU A 98 2.28 -18.55 6.12
N GLN A 99 2.22 -17.30 5.70
CA GLN A 99 2.01 -16.92 4.29
C GLN A 99 3.33 -16.81 3.52
N TRP A 100 4.43 -16.94 4.23
CA TRP A 100 5.75 -16.97 3.65
C TRP A 100 6.18 -18.45 3.60
N PRO A 101 6.24 -19.09 2.42
CA PRO A 101 6.62 -20.49 2.33
C PRO A 101 7.94 -20.72 3.05
N ALA A 102 8.02 -21.86 3.72
CA ALA A 102 9.29 -22.30 4.30
C ALA A 102 10.31 -22.33 3.16
N ASP A 103 11.32 -21.48 3.32
CA ASP A 103 12.41 -21.37 2.37
C ASP A 103 13.48 -22.35 2.81
N PRO A 104 13.67 -23.49 2.09
CA PRO A 104 14.62 -24.52 2.49
C PRO A 104 16.05 -24.01 2.56
N ASP A 105 16.38 -22.96 1.83
CA ASP A 105 17.73 -22.37 1.74
C ASP A 105 17.84 -20.98 2.36
N GLY A 106 16.76 -20.45 2.95
CA GLY A 106 16.74 -19.13 3.59
C GLY A 106 16.85 -17.95 2.62
N SER A 107 16.70 -18.18 1.31
CA SER A 107 16.91 -17.16 0.28
C SER A 107 15.80 -16.12 0.20
N HIS A 108 14.59 -16.48 0.61
CA HIS A 108 13.40 -15.61 0.51
C HIS A 108 13.15 -14.71 1.73
N VAL A 109 13.96 -14.81 2.79
CA VAL A 109 13.81 -13.97 3.97
C VAL A 109 15.16 -13.39 4.39
N LYS A 110 15.31 -12.08 4.29
CA LYS A 110 16.47 -11.36 4.84
C LYS A 110 16.13 -10.85 6.24
N VAL A 111 16.99 -11.16 7.21
CA VAL A 111 16.91 -10.60 8.55
C VAL A 111 17.51 -9.19 8.51
N MET A 112 16.69 -8.18 8.78
CA MET A 112 17.16 -6.83 9.03
C MET A 112 16.90 -6.49 10.50
N ALA A 113 17.93 -6.08 11.20
CA ALA A 113 17.78 -5.52 12.55
C ALA A 113 17.17 -4.12 12.42
N SER A 114 15.92 -3.97 12.78
CA SER A 114 15.22 -2.69 12.85
C SER A 114 14.21 -2.72 13.99
N ASP A 115 14.20 -1.66 14.78
CA ASP A 115 13.17 -1.45 15.81
C ASP A 115 11.91 -0.96 15.13
N ILE A 116 10.91 -1.82 15.00
CA ILE A 116 9.58 -1.41 14.58
C ILE A 116 8.82 -0.97 15.83
N ASN A 117 8.68 0.33 16.00
CA ASN A 117 7.79 0.90 17.00
C ASN A 117 6.35 0.82 16.52
N GLY A 118 5.64 -0.21 16.91
CA GLY A 118 4.19 -0.25 16.77
C GLY A 118 3.51 0.63 17.82
N SER A 119 2.26 1.00 17.59
CA SER A 119 1.41 1.72 18.57
C SER A 119 1.30 1.01 19.93
N SER A 120 1.68 -0.27 20.02
CA SER A 120 1.74 -1.09 21.23
C SER A 120 3.09 -1.07 21.96
N GLY A 121 4.11 -0.36 21.43
CA GLY A 121 5.44 -0.29 22.07
C GLY A 121 6.25 -1.59 22.03
N SER A 122 5.84 -2.59 21.27
CA SER A 122 6.57 -3.86 21.16
C SER A 122 7.70 -3.76 20.13
N HIS A 123 8.91 -4.10 20.56
CA HIS A 123 10.06 -4.25 19.68
C HIS A 123 10.04 -5.64 19.05
N SER A 124 10.18 -5.71 17.73
CA SER A 124 10.31 -6.99 17.02
C SER A 124 11.44 -6.95 16.00
N VAL A 125 12.14 -8.07 15.87
CA VAL A 125 13.13 -8.26 14.81
C VAL A 125 12.39 -8.28 13.49
N MET A 126 12.78 -7.40 12.58
CA MET A 126 12.20 -7.33 11.25
C MET A 126 12.81 -8.39 10.35
N LYS A 127 11.98 -9.29 9.84
CA LYS A 127 12.34 -10.16 8.72
C LYS A 127 11.71 -9.58 7.47
N LEU A 128 12.51 -9.35 6.44
CA LEU A 128 12.03 -8.93 5.12
C LEU A 128 11.89 -10.16 4.24
N GLY A 129 10.69 -10.36 3.72
CA GLY A 129 10.48 -11.31 2.64
C GLY A 129 11.12 -10.78 1.35
N VAL A 130 11.82 -11.64 0.63
CA VAL A 130 12.41 -11.28 -0.68
C VAL A 130 11.28 -10.99 -1.67
N PRO A 131 11.44 -9.95 -2.50
CA PRO A 131 10.42 -9.56 -3.46
C PRO A 131 10.06 -10.70 -4.41
N SER A 132 8.78 -10.93 -4.53
CA SER A 132 8.19 -11.87 -5.47
C SER A 132 7.12 -11.15 -6.28
N THR A 133 6.63 -11.81 -7.31
CA THR A 133 5.47 -11.31 -8.05
C THR A 133 4.21 -11.51 -7.21
N LEU A 134 3.47 -10.44 -7.01
CA LEU A 134 2.21 -10.42 -6.28
C LEU A 134 1.07 -10.12 -7.25
N HIS A 135 0.19 -11.09 -7.44
CA HIS A 135 -1.04 -10.90 -8.21
C HIS A 135 -2.13 -10.38 -7.27
N MET A 136 -2.74 -9.25 -7.59
CA MET A 136 -3.78 -8.59 -6.77
C MET A 136 -5.12 -8.46 -7.51
N GLY A 137 -5.24 -9.05 -8.67
CA GLY A 137 -6.41 -9.06 -9.51
C GLY A 137 -6.14 -9.84 -10.79
N PRO A 138 -7.14 -9.98 -11.69
CA PRO A 138 -6.98 -10.74 -12.92
C PRO A 138 -5.92 -10.15 -13.86
N ASP A 139 -5.82 -8.82 -13.90
CA ASP A 139 -4.95 -8.09 -14.84
C ASP A 139 -3.98 -7.14 -14.12
N PHE A 140 -3.78 -7.33 -12.80
CA PHE A 140 -2.88 -6.51 -12.02
C PHE A 140 -1.93 -7.34 -11.18
N GLN A 141 -0.66 -7.18 -11.50
CA GLN A 141 0.45 -7.79 -10.74
C GLN A 141 1.54 -6.77 -10.49
N MET A 142 2.29 -6.99 -9.44
CA MET A 142 3.45 -6.19 -9.08
C MET A 142 4.64 -7.08 -8.76
N GLU A 143 5.80 -6.63 -9.18
CA GLU A 143 7.08 -7.29 -8.91
C GLU A 143 7.91 -6.47 -7.93
N GLY A 144 8.83 -7.13 -7.26
CA GLY A 144 9.80 -6.45 -6.41
C GLY A 144 9.24 -5.91 -5.09
N LEU A 145 8.02 -6.30 -4.67
CA LEU A 145 7.46 -5.88 -3.39
C LEU A 145 8.08 -6.65 -2.24
N SER A 146 8.47 -5.92 -1.21
CA SER A 146 9.01 -6.48 0.04
C SER A 146 8.00 -6.33 1.16
N PHE A 147 7.84 -7.37 1.96
CA PHE A 147 6.97 -7.37 3.13
C PHE A 147 7.76 -7.63 4.39
N VAL A 148 7.38 -6.98 5.47
CA VAL A 148 7.87 -7.35 6.79
C VAL A 148 7.14 -8.62 7.23
N VAL A 149 7.89 -9.67 7.50
CA VAL A 149 7.35 -10.94 7.96
C VAL A 149 7.08 -10.87 9.44
N THR A 150 5.82 -10.96 9.81
CA THR A 150 5.35 -10.97 11.21
C THR A 150 5.30 -12.39 11.77
N GLY A 151 5.15 -12.52 13.10
CA GLY A 151 4.90 -13.82 13.75
C GLY A 151 3.59 -14.45 13.32
N THR A 152 3.38 -15.71 13.71
CA THR A 152 2.16 -16.49 13.46
C THR A 152 0.91 -15.73 13.93
N GLY A 153 -0.12 -15.67 13.09
CA GLY A 153 -1.34 -14.90 13.36
C GLY A 153 -1.16 -13.39 13.36
N GLY A 154 0.00 -12.91 12.89
CA GLY A 154 0.30 -11.48 12.79
C GLY A 154 -0.55 -10.76 11.76
N ARG A 155 -0.44 -9.42 11.77
CA ARG A 155 -1.14 -8.58 10.81
C ARG A 155 -0.67 -8.86 9.38
N HIS A 156 -1.62 -8.81 8.45
CA HIS A 156 -1.37 -8.89 7.03
C HIS A 156 -2.02 -7.67 6.36
N GLN A 157 -1.20 -6.80 5.82
CA GLN A 157 -1.65 -5.53 5.26
C GLN A 157 -0.71 -4.99 4.19
N ILE A 158 -1.29 -4.21 3.28
CA ILE A 158 -0.57 -3.39 2.32
C ILE A 158 -0.45 -2.00 2.91
N GLY A 159 0.78 -1.56 3.14
CA GLY A 159 1.10 -0.24 3.67
C GLY A 159 1.50 0.76 2.59
N VAL A 160 1.91 1.94 3.04
CA VAL A 160 2.35 3.06 2.20
C VAL A 160 3.52 2.69 1.30
N ASP A 161 4.45 1.86 1.76
CA ASP A 161 5.61 1.36 1.00
C ASP A 161 5.20 0.66 -0.30
N THR A 162 4.07 -0.05 -0.29
CA THR A 162 3.49 -0.68 -1.49
C THR A 162 2.53 0.27 -2.22
N LEU A 163 1.65 0.97 -1.49
CA LEU A 163 0.64 1.86 -2.09
C LEU A 163 1.24 3.03 -2.88
N ARG A 164 2.49 3.41 -2.63
CA ARG A 164 3.17 4.46 -3.40
C ARG A 164 3.49 4.08 -4.85
N HIS A 165 3.39 2.80 -5.21
CA HIS A 165 3.72 2.30 -6.55
C HIS A 165 2.54 2.32 -7.53
N PHE A 166 1.34 2.62 -7.05
CA PHE A 166 0.14 2.77 -7.87
C PHE A 166 -0.89 3.62 -7.14
N ASP A 167 -1.74 4.28 -7.90
CA ASP A 167 -2.88 4.96 -7.31
C ASP A 167 -4.05 3.98 -7.17
N ILE A 168 -4.92 4.19 -6.20
CA ILE A 168 -6.09 3.35 -6.00
C ILE A 168 -7.38 4.17 -6.07
N ILE A 169 -8.38 3.61 -6.73
CA ILE A 169 -9.75 4.09 -6.62
C ILE A 169 -10.52 3.07 -5.78
N VAL A 170 -11.12 3.55 -4.70
CA VAL A 170 -11.96 2.75 -3.81
C VAL A 170 -13.41 3.18 -4.01
N ASP A 171 -14.23 2.28 -4.55
CA ASP A 171 -15.68 2.42 -4.60
C ASP A 171 -16.30 1.57 -3.48
N ALA A 172 -16.12 2.02 -2.24
CA ALA A 172 -16.58 1.29 -1.08
C ALA A 172 -18.10 1.03 -1.05
N PRO A 173 -18.98 1.94 -1.57
CA PRO A 173 -20.39 1.64 -1.72
C PRO A 173 -20.70 0.39 -2.57
N GLN A 174 -19.85 0.11 -3.55
CA GLN A 174 -20.00 -1.08 -4.41
C GLN A 174 -19.11 -2.25 -3.96
N GLY A 175 -18.19 -2.01 -3.01
CA GLY A 175 -17.20 -3.01 -2.61
C GLY A 175 -16.14 -3.27 -3.69
N GLU A 176 -15.87 -2.29 -4.53
CA GLU A 176 -14.92 -2.38 -5.64
C GLU A 176 -13.67 -1.56 -5.35
N VAL A 177 -12.51 -2.09 -5.73
CA VAL A 177 -11.23 -1.37 -5.69
C VAL A 177 -10.52 -1.57 -7.01
N TYR A 178 -9.90 -0.51 -7.48
CA TYR A 178 -9.17 -0.50 -8.74
C TYR A 178 -7.78 0.06 -8.53
N ALA A 179 -6.79 -0.55 -9.15
CA ALA A 179 -5.45 0.00 -9.26
C ALA A 179 -5.30 0.80 -10.56
N LEU A 180 -4.63 1.93 -10.46
CA LEU A 180 -4.12 2.72 -11.58
C LEU A 180 -2.61 2.57 -11.60
N PRO A 181 -2.06 1.71 -12.49
CA PRO A 181 -0.63 1.56 -12.61
C PRO A 181 0.00 2.90 -12.95
N LEU A 182 1.08 3.24 -12.27
CA LEU A 182 1.88 4.38 -12.69
C LEU A 182 2.52 4.00 -14.02
N HIS A 183 2.24 4.74 -15.07
CA HIS A 183 2.98 4.60 -16.31
C HIS A 183 4.44 4.86 -15.96
N SER A 184 5.29 3.85 -16.09
CA SER A 184 6.74 4.05 -16.03
C SER A 184 7.08 5.00 -17.17
N THR A 185 7.42 6.23 -16.85
CA THR A 185 8.01 7.19 -17.79
C THR A 185 9.40 6.69 -18.18
N THR A 186 9.45 5.64 -18.99
CA THR A 186 10.68 5.12 -19.61
C THR A 186 11.04 5.89 -20.89
N GLU A 187 10.34 6.98 -21.20
CA GLU A 187 10.59 7.74 -22.45
C GLU A 187 11.40 9.04 -22.28
N ASP A 188 11.78 9.46 -21.07
CA ASP A 188 12.49 10.75 -20.89
C ASP A 188 14.01 10.63 -20.66
N SER A 189 14.62 9.46 -20.81
CA SER A 189 16.08 9.32 -20.63
C SER A 189 16.93 9.37 -21.92
N GLU A 190 16.33 9.56 -23.10
CA GLU A 190 17.08 9.57 -24.38
C GLU A 190 17.22 10.94 -25.07
N LYS A 191 16.83 12.05 -24.43
CA LYS A 191 17.00 13.38 -25.04
C LYS A 191 17.79 14.36 -24.19
N THR A 192 19.01 14.02 -23.81
CA THR A 192 19.97 15.05 -23.34
C THR A 192 21.42 14.61 -23.59
N THR A 193 21.78 14.43 -24.84
CA THR A 193 23.19 14.36 -25.25
C THR A 193 23.37 15.03 -26.61
N ASP A 194 23.08 16.34 -26.66
CA ASP A 194 23.63 17.21 -27.70
C ASP A 194 23.82 18.62 -27.12
N ALA A 195 24.79 18.74 -26.24
CA ALA A 195 25.37 20.04 -25.90
C ALA A 195 26.53 20.31 -26.87
N PRO A 196 26.50 21.40 -27.65
CA PRO A 196 27.57 21.74 -28.55
C PRO A 196 28.85 22.11 -27.76
N PRO A 197 30.05 21.78 -28.27
CA PRO A 197 31.28 22.03 -27.56
C PRO A 197 31.57 23.51 -27.41
N LEU A 198 31.85 23.93 -26.17
CA LEU A 198 32.32 25.28 -25.82
C LEU A 198 33.63 25.58 -26.54
N LYS A 199 33.60 26.52 -27.47
CA LYS A 199 34.81 27.13 -28.07
C LYS A 199 35.57 27.87 -26.97
N ARG A 200 36.78 27.40 -26.70
CA ARG A 200 37.77 28.17 -25.95
C ARG A 200 38.37 29.22 -26.89
N GLU A 201 38.11 30.45 -26.63
CA GLU A 201 38.89 31.55 -27.23
C GLU A 201 40.16 31.77 -26.39
N SER A 202 41.24 31.83 -27.11
CA SER A 202 42.62 32.12 -26.66
C SER A 202 42.79 33.61 -26.31
#